data_0b1b755216a720a14d32cdbe213638ad
#
_entry.id   0b1b755216a720a14d32cdbe213638ad
#
_cell.length_a   1.000
_cell.length_b   1.000
_cell.length_c   1.000
_cell.angle_alpha   90.00
_cell.angle_beta   90.00
_cell.angle_gamma   90.00
#
_symmetry.space_group_name_H-M   'P 1'
#
loop_
_entity.id
_entity.type
_entity.pdbx_description
1 polymer ?
#
loop_
_entity_poly.entity_id
_entity_poly.type
_entity_poly.pdbx_seq_one_letter_code
_entity_poly.pdbx_strand_id
1 'polypeptide(L)'
;MRILVTGAKGFVGKNLCAQLNNIKDGKARCYGDLSIEEVFEYDLDSTPEQLDTWCKECDFVFNLAGVNRPKDNDEFMKGNFGFASTLLDTLKAHRNTCPVMLSSSQQASLTGRFGNSEYGRSKKAGEDLFLEYGKGTGAKVLVYRFPNLYGKWCRPNYNSAVATFCNNIANDLPITVNDPSVELELLYIDDLVEEMIHALKGEEHHCEFEGLEVLPSAEGKYCYCPITHKATLGEIVDLLHKFADMPKTLMIPEIPADSFAKRLYSTFLSYLPKEKAIFDLKMNVDQRGSFTELVHTLNCGQVSINISKPGITKGEHWHHTKWEQFIVVSGHGLIQLRKEGTDEVLNYEVSGDKIQSVIMLPGYTHNIINLSDTEDLVTVMYCNEIFDPNSPDTYFDPVEQK
;
A
#
# COMPACT_ATOMS: atom_id res chain seq x y z
N MET A 1 -23.44 13.91 -9.66
CA MET A 1 -23.18 12.86 -10.71
C MET A 1 -23.58 11.52 -10.13
N ARG A 2 -24.30 10.68 -10.90
CA ARG A 2 -24.72 9.31 -10.54
C ARG A 2 -23.90 8.32 -11.35
N ILE A 3 -23.23 7.40 -10.69
CA ILE A 3 -22.23 6.52 -11.31
C ILE A 3 -22.71 5.09 -11.23
N LEU A 4 -22.77 4.40 -12.38
CA LEU A 4 -23.06 2.97 -12.44
C LEU A 4 -21.74 2.18 -12.50
N VAL A 5 -21.55 1.27 -11.54
CA VAL A 5 -20.42 0.35 -11.49
C VAL A 5 -20.95 -1.07 -11.64
N THR A 6 -20.63 -1.74 -12.73
CA THR A 6 -20.96 -3.17 -12.91
C THR A 6 -19.80 -4.03 -12.46
N GLY A 7 -20.07 -5.22 -11.89
CA GLY A 7 -19.04 -6.01 -11.21
C GLY A 7 -18.56 -5.36 -9.90
N ALA A 8 -19.45 -4.63 -9.23
CA ALA A 8 -19.17 -3.82 -8.06
C ALA A 8 -18.58 -4.62 -6.89
N LYS A 9 -18.95 -5.90 -6.74
CA LYS A 9 -18.44 -6.80 -5.69
C LYS A 9 -17.14 -7.53 -6.07
N GLY A 10 -16.67 -7.33 -7.31
CA GLY A 10 -15.38 -7.82 -7.78
C GLY A 10 -14.20 -7.07 -7.16
N PHE A 11 -12.97 -7.52 -7.44
CA PHE A 11 -11.75 -6.91 -6.90
C PHE A 11 -11.65 -5.42 -7.22
N VAL A 12 -11.74 -5.06 -8.50
CA VAL A 12 -11.65 -3.65 -8.94
C VAL A 12 -12.88 -2.88 -8.47
N GLY A 13 -14.09 -3.46 -8.65
CA GLY A 13 -15.35 -2.83 -8.26
C GLY A 13 -15.40 -2.44 -6.80
N LYS A 14 -15.01 -3.32 -5.88
CA LYS A 14 -14.97 -3.00 -4.43
C LYS A 14 -14.07 -1.82 -4.10
N ASN A 15 -12.88 -1.76 -4.70
CA ASN A 15 -11.94 -0.68 -4.46
C ASN A 15 -12.48 0.65 -5.03
N LEU A 16 -13.02 0.62 -6.24
CA LEU A 16 -13.63 1.80 -6.86
C LEU A 16 -14.85 2.29 -6.06
N CYS A 17 -15.81 1.42 -5.77
CA CYS A 17 -17.01 1.79 -5.01
C CYS A 17 -16.66 2.35 -3.62
N ALA A 18 -15.67 1.75 -2.93
CA ALA A 18 -15.20 2.27 -1.64
C ALA A 18 -14.68 3.71 -1.76
N GLN A 19 -13.91 4.02 -2.82
CA GLN A 19 -13.37 5.37 -3.02
C GLN A 19 -14.44 6.35 -3.49
N LEU A 20 -15.33 5.94 -4.39
CA LEU A 20 -16.47 6.77 -4.82
C LEU A 20 -17.38 7.15 -3.63
N ASN A 21 -17.64 6.21 -2.73
CA ASN A 21 -18.39 6.46 -1.50
C ASN A 21 -17.62 7.38 -0.53
N ASN A 22 -16.28 7.26 -0.43
CA ASN A 22 -15.47 8.19 0.34
C ASN A 22 -15.56 9.64 -0.20
N ILE A 23 -15.62 9.80 -1.53
CA ILE A 23 -15.82 11.11 -2.17
C ILE A 23 -17.23 11.62 -1.89
N LYS A 24 -18.25 10.78 -2.14
CA LYS A 24 -19.68 11.09 -1.88
C LYS A 24 -19.91 11.58 -0.44
N ASP A 25 -19.30 10.90 0.52
CA ASP A 25 -19.44 11.21 1.96
C ASP A 25 -18.52 12.37 2.43
N GLY A 26 -17.77 13.01 1.53
CA GLY A 26 -16.82 14.08 1.87
C GLY A 26 -15.61 13.66 2.71
N LYS A 27 -15.32 12.34 2.79
CA LYS A 27 -14.15 11.80 3.51
C LYS A 27 -12.85 11.97 2.72
N ALA A 28 -12.91 11.90 1.40
CA ALA A 28 -11.78 12.08 0.49
C ALA A 28 -11.61 13.56 0.10
N ARG A 29 -10.94 14.33 0.96
CA ARG A 29 -10.84 15.80 0.85
C ARG A 29 -10.11 16.29 -0.40
N CYS A 30 -9.22 15.47 -0.99
CA CYS A 30 -8.47 15.80 -2.21
C CYS A 30 -9.35 15.88 -3.47
N TYR A 31 -10.59 15.41 -3.43
CA TYR A 31 -11.54 15.41 -4.54
C TYR A 31 -12.74 16.33 -4.31
N GLY A 32 -12.55 17.44 -3.59
CA GLY A 32 -13.63 18.36 -3.26
C GLY A 32 -14.29 19.08 -4.45
N ASP A 33 -13.71 18.98 -5.63
CA ASP A 33 -14.23 19.44 -6.92
C ASP A 33 -15.19 18.44 -7.59
N LEU A 34 -15.25 17.18 -7.10
CA LEU A 34 -16.09 16.13 -7.64
C LEU A 34 -17.32 15.89 -6.74
N SER A 35 -18.52 16.14 -7.29
CA SER A 35 -19.77 15.90 -6.57
C SER A 35 -20.43 14.60 -7.03
N ILE A 36 -20.45 13.59 -6.16
CA ILE A 36 -21.12 12.31 -6.39
C ILE A 36 -22.41 12.27 -5.58
N GLU A 37 -23.54 12.08 -6.27
CA GLU A 37 -24.86 11.96 -5.66
C GLU A 37 -25.18 10.52 -5.28
N GLU A 38 -24.89 9.57 -6.21
CA GLU A 38 -25.22 8.16 -6.02
C GLU A 38 -24.21 7.26 -6.72
N VAL A 39 -23.94 6.10 -6.12
CA VAL A 39 -23.14 5.00 -6.71
C VAL A 39 -24.04 3.79 -6.83
N PHE A 40 -24.38 3.41 -8.06
CA PHE A 40 -25.20 2.25 -8.38
C PHE A 40 -24.27 1.02 -8.51
N GLU A 41 -24.34 0.12 -7.54
CA GLU A 41 -23.48 -1.06 -7.45
C GLU A 41 -24.18 -2.29 -8.04
N TYR A 42 -24.01 -2.53 -9.35
CA TYR A 42 -24.58 -3.68 -10.05
C TYR A 42 -23.66 -4.90 -10.01
N ASP A 43 -24.19 -6.05 -9.57
CA ASP A 43 -23.48 -7.33 -9.54
C ASP A 43 -24.44 -8.51 -9.73
N LEU A 44 -23.97 -9.75 -9.58
CA LEU A 44 -24.72 -11.00 -9.83
C LEU A 44 -26.02 -11.14 -9.04
N ASP A 45 -26.17 -10.48 -7.94
CA ASP A 45 -27.39 -10.45 -7.10
C ASP A 45 -28.31 -9.27 -7.42
N SER A 46 -27.96 -8.44 -8.39
CA SER A 46 -28.82 -7.35 -8.88
C SER A 46 -29.83 -7.85 -9.90
N THR A 47 -30.97 -7.14 -10.02
CA THR A 47 -32.04 -7.53 -10.95
C THR A 47 -31.95 -6.78 -12.29
N PRO A 48 -32.56 -7.31 -13.36
CA PRO A 48 -32.66 -6.61 -14.64
C PRO A 48 -33.37 -5.26 -14.54
N GLU A 49 -34.36 -5.11 -13.65
CA GLU A 49 -35.10 -3.88 -13.40
C GLU A 49 -34.21 -2.81 -12.77
N GLN A 50 -33.27 -3.21 -11.90
CA GLN A 50 -32.26 -2.31 -11.36
C GLN A 50 -31.32 -1.82 -12.46
N LEU A 51 -30.86 -2.72 -13.36
CA LEU A 51 -30.03 -2.33 -14.50
C LEU A 51 -30.76 -1.31 -15.38
N ASP A 52 -32.03 -1.58 -15.70
CA ASP A 52 -32.85 -0.71 -16.54
C ASP A 52 -32.98 0.69 -15.93
N THR A 53 -33.33 0.76 -14.63
CA THR A 53 -33.49 2.03 -13.90
C THR A 53 -32.16 2.79 -13.84
N TRP A 54 -31.06 2.11 -13.49
CA TRP A 54 -29.76 2.75 -13.32
C TRP A 54 -29.14 3.18 -14.65
N CYS A 55 -29.34 2.44 -15.73
CA CYS A 55 -28.96 2.85 -17.08
C CYS A 55 -29.72 4.10 -17.57
N LYS A 56 -30.94 4.31 -17.11
CA LYS A 56 -31.72 5.52 -17.40
C LYS A 56 -31.16 6.74 -16.66
N GLU A 57 -30.64 6.56 -15.45
CA GLU A 57 -30.30 7.63 -14.52
C GLU A 57 -28.83 7.97 -14.40
N CYS A 58 -27.93 7.06 -14.82
CA CYS A 58 -26.50 7.27 -14.63
C CYS A 58 -25.92 8.34 -15.56
N ASP A 59 -24.91 9.04 -15.03
CA ASP A 59 -24.12 10.05 -15.73
C ASP A 59 -22.77 9.51 -16.20
N PHE A 60 -22.35 8.33 -15.69
CA PHE A 60 -21.13 7.62 -16.08
C PHE A 60 -21.27 6.12 -15.77
N VAL A 61 -20.66 5.27 -16.60
CA VAL A 61 -20.65 3.80 -16.40
C VAL A 61 -19.24 3.28 -16.35
N PHE A 62 -18.89 2.57 -15.27
CA PHE A 62 -17.73 1.69 -15.18
C PHE A 62 -18.15 0.25 -15.41
N ASN A 63 -17.87 -0.32 -16.59
CA ASN A 63 -18.13 -1.72 -16.87
C ASN A 63 -16.93 -2.58 -16.46
N LEU A 64 -16.98 -3.08 -15.22
CA LEU A 64 -15.96 -3.94 -14.59
C LEU A 64 -16.43 -5.40 -14.52
N ALA A 65 -17.69 -5.67 -14.82
CA ALA A 65 -18.24 -7.03 -14.90
C ALA A 65 -17.50 -7.85 -15.96
N GLY A 66 -17.11 -9.05 -15.59
CA GLY A 66 -16.45 -9.97 -16.50
C GLY A 66 -16.06 -11.28 -15.84
N VAL A 67 -15.91 -12.32 -16.64
CA VAL A 67 -15.50 -13.68 -16.23
C VAL A 67 -14.04 -13.89 -16.57
N ASN A 68 -13.22 -14.26 -15.58
CA ASN A 68 -11.79 -14.48 -15.73
C ASN A 68 -11.38 -15.95 -15.66
N ARG A 69 -12.15 -16.79 -14.95
CA ARG A 69 -11.93 -18.25 -14.82
C ARG A 69 -13.27 -18.97 -14.84
N PRO A 70 -13.82 -19.20 -16.05
CA PRO A 70 -15.04 -19.96 -16.21
C PRO A 70 -14.79 -21.45 -15.98
N LYS A 71 -15.87 -22.19 -15.80
CA LYS A 71 -15.85 -23.66 -15.83
C LYS A 71 -15.79 -24.20 -17.25
N ASP A 72 -16.36 -23.42 -18.19
CA ASP A 72 -16.42 -23.74 -19.62
C ASP A 72 -16.01 -22.52 -20.45
N ASN A 73 -15.31 -22.72 -21.57
CA ASN A 73 -14.84 -21.64 -22.43
C ASN A 73 -15.98 -20.78 -23.01
N ASP A 74 -17.18 -21.34 -23.19
CA ASP A 74 -18.35 -20.59 -23.62
C ASP A 74 -18.79 -19.51 -22.63
N GLU A 75 -18.48 -19.68 -21.37
CA GLU A 75 -18.78 -18.67 -20.32
C GLU A 75 -17.97 -17.39 -20.51
N PHE A 76 -16.80 -17.43 -21.14
CA PHE A 76 -16.04 -16.21 -21.46
C PHE A 76 -16.85 -15.30 -22.38
N MET A 77 -17.42 -15.84 -23.45
CA MET A 77 -18.21 -15.03 -24.38
C MET A 77 -19.52 -14.56 -23.74
N LYS A 78 -20.22 -15.42 -23.00
CA LYS A 78 -21.48 -15.05 -22.32
C LYS A 78 -21.25 -13.96 -21.26
N GLY A 79 -20.21 -14.13 -20.43
CA GLY A 79 -19.93 -13.21 -19.31
C GLY A 79 -19.27 -11.91 -19.74
N ASN A 80 -18.36 -11.93 -20.71
CA ASN A 80 -17.64 -10.72 -21.12
C ASN A 80 -18.34 -9.97 -22.27
N PHE A 81 -18.84 -10.68 -23.27
CA PHE A 81 -19.53 -10.06 -24.41
C PHE A 81 -21.04 -9.95 -24.19
N GLY A 82 -21.70 -11.02 -23.71
CA GLY A 82 -23.17 -11.06 -23.60
C GLY A 82 -23.69 -10.01 -22.61
N PHE A 83 -23.12 -9.91 -21.41
CA PHE A 83 -23.52 -8.87 -20.44
C PHE A 83 -23.19 -7.45 -20.96
N ALA A 84 -22.03 -7.26 -21.59
CA ALA A 84 -21.66 -5.99 -22.20
C ALA A 84 -22.69 -5.54 -23.26
N SER A 85 -23.16 -6.49 -24.11
CA SER A 85 -24.24 -6.21 -25.07
C SER A 85 -25.53 -5.77 -24.39
N THR A 86 -25.96 -6.49 -23.34
CA THR A 86 -27.16 -6.15 -22.56
C THR A 86 -27.07 -4.76 -21.97
N LEU A 87 -25.94 -4.40 -21.35
CA LEU A 87 -25.70 -3.07 -20.78
C LEU A 87 -25.84 -1.97 -21.83
N LEU A 88 -25.13 -2.11 -22.97
CA LEU A 88 -25.13 -1.10 -24.03
C LEU A 88 -26.49 -0.99 -24.72
N ASP A 89 -27.22 -2.09 -24.91
CA ASP A 89 -28.56 -2.08 -25.48
C ASP A 89 -29.56 -1.40 -24.51
N THR A 90 -29.41 -1.59 -23.20
CA THR A 90 -30.24 -0.90 -22.20
C THR A 90 -29.98 0.63 -22.22
N LEU A 91 -28.70 1.05 -22.28
CA LEU A 91 -28.37 2.48 -22.43
C LEU A 91 -28.98 3.07 -23.72
N LYS A 92 -28.89 2.35 -24.85
CA LYS A 92 -29.51 2.76 -26.13
C LYS A 92 -31.03 2.90 -26.00
N ALA A 93 -31.72 1.96 -25.33
CA ALA A 93 -33.16 1.98 -25.15
C ALA A 93 -33.59 3.26 -24.39
N HIS A 94 -32.80 3.69 -23.43
CA HIS A 94 -33.06 4.96 -22.69
C HIS A 94 -32.47 6.20 -23.38
N ARG A 95 -31.78 6.05 -24.52
CA ARG A 95 -31.09 7.15 -25.23
C ARG A 95 -30.06 7.82 -24.31
N ASN A 96 -29.52 7.09 -23.37
CA ASN A 96 -28.48 7.59 -22.48
C ASN A 96 -27.11 7.43 -23.18
N THR A 97 -26.46 8.56 -23.45
CA THR A 97 -25.14 8.64 -24.11
C THR A 97 -24.04 9.05 -23.14
N CYS A 98 -24.21 8.78 -21.84
CA CYS A 98 -23.17 9.06 -20.86
C CYS A 98 -21.87 8.32 -21.21
N PRO A 99 -20.71 8.81 -20.74
CA PRO A 99 -19.43 8.12 -20.92
C PRO A 99 -19.48 6.71 -20.37
N VAL A 100 -18.90 5.76 -21.10
CA VAL A 100 -18.80 4.36 -20.69
C VAL A 100 -17.34 3.89 -20.72
N MET A 101 -16.88 3.31 -19.62
CA MET A 101 -15.55 2.75 -19.47
C MET A 101 -15.65 1.22 -19.53
N LEU A 102 -14.76 0.60 -20.31
CA LEU A 102 -14.58 -0.86 -20.37
C LEU A 102 -13.28 -1.29 -19.72
N SER A 103 -13.36 -2.18 -18.74
CA SER A 103 -12.23 -2.94 -18.21
C SER A 103 -11.87 -4.06 -19.20
N SER A 104 -10.85 -3.82 -20.02
CA SER A 104 -10.25 -4.82 -20.91
C SER A 104 -8.94 -5.38 -20.31
N SER A 105 -8.14 -6.05 -21.09
CA SER A 105 -6.89 -6.69 -20.66
C SER A 105 -5.84 -6.58 -21.76
N GLN A 106 -4.56 -6.53 -21.39
CA GLN A 106 -3.45 -6.69 -22.35
C GLN A 106 -3.56 -7.98 -23.18
N GLN A 107 -4.26 -9.01 -22.69
CA GLN A 107 -4.51 -10.25 -23.44
C GLN A 107 -5.39 -10.03 -24.68
N ALA A 108 -6.19 -8.95 -24.73
CA ALA A 108 -6.97 -8.57 -25.89
C ALA A 108 -6.12 -8.12 -27.09
N SER A 109 -4.81 -7.88 -26.90
CA SER A 109 -3.88 -7.63 -28.01
C SER A 109 -3.73 -8.84 -28.93
N LEU A 110 -3.94 -10.03 -28.40
CA LEU A 110 -3.75 -11.33 -29.10
C LEU A 110 -2.34 -11.48 -29.71
N THR A 111 -1.34 -10.89 -29.06
CA THR A 111 0.06 -10.90 -29.50
C THR A 111 0.94 -11.72 -28.58
N GLY A 112 2.06 -12.24 -29.08
CA GLY A 112 3.04 -13.01 -28.33
C GLY A 112 2.40 -14.21 -27.61
N ARG A 113 2.63 -14.32 -26.30
CA ARG A 113 2.09 -15.39 -25.44
C ARG A 113 0.56 -15.43 -25.36
N PHE A 114 -0.12 -14.37 -25.79
CA PHE A 114 -1.58 -14.24 -25.74
C PHE A 114 -2.27 -14.56 -27.07
N GLY A 115 -1.53 -14.93 -28.12
CA GLY A 115 -2.07 -15.19 -29.46
C GLY A 115 -3.22 -16.20 -29.52
N ASN A 116 -3.24 -17.19 -28.62
CA ASN A 116 -4.27 -18.20 -28.50
C ASN A 116 -5.17 -18.07 -27.26
N SER A 117 -5.21 -16.92 -26.64
CA SER A 117 -6.01 -16.68 -25.42
C SER A 117 -7.51 -16.58 -25.74
N GLU A 118 -8.33 -17.55 -25.30
CA GLU A 118 -9.79 -17.46 -25.37
C GLU A 118 -10.32 -16.27 -24.56
N TYR A 119 -9.75 -16.05 -23.38
CA TYR A 119 -10.04 -14.87 -22.60
C TYR A 119 -9.70 -13.59 -23.37
N GLY A 120 -8.51 -13.54 -24.01
CA GLY A 120 -8.12 -12.41 -24.84
C GLY A 120 -9.10 -12.15 -25.98
N ARG A 121 -9.57 -13.21 -26.67
CA ARG A 121 -10.59 -13.11 -27.74
C ARG A 121 -11.91 -12.54 -27.20
N SER A 122 -12.38 -12.99 -26.04
CA SER A 122 -13.62 -12.48 -25.45
C SER A 122 -13.51 -11.01 -25.04
N LYS A 123 -12.35 -10.59 -24.51
CA LYS A 123 -12.09 -9.18 -24.19
C LYS A 123 -12.01 -8.33 -25.44
N LYS A 124 -11.35 -8.82 -26.50
CA LYS A 124 -11.28 -8.13 -27.79
C LYS A 124 -12.66 -7.92 -28.41
N ALA A 125 -13.53 -8.94 -28.38
CA ALA A 125 -14.91 -8.80 -28.83
C ALA A 125 -15.69 -7.74 -28.05
N GLY A 126 -15.46 -7.65 -26.72
CA GLY A 126 -16.00 -6.57 -25.90
C GLY A 126 -15.49 -5.19 -26.30
N GLU A 127 -14.17 -5.04 -26.58
CA GLU A 127 -13.61 -3.78 -27.07
C GLU A 127 -14.30 -3.32 -28.37
N ASP A 128 -14.43 -4.24 -29.33
CA ASP A 128 -15.04 -3.93 -30.62
C ASP A 128 -16.51 -3.52 -30.47
N LEU A 129 -17.25 -4.17 -29.59
CA LEU A 129 -18.65 -3.83 -29.26
C LEU A 129 -18.78 -2.43 -28.67
N PHE A 130 -17.93 -2.06 -27.68
CA PHE A 130 -17.96 -0.74 -27.07
C PHE A 130 -17.55 0.36 -28.05
N LEU A 131 -16.55 0.14 -28.86
CA LEU A 131 -16.12 1.11 -29.88
C LEU A 131 -17.18 1.30 -30.97
N GLU A 132 -17.90 0.24 -31.38
CA GLU A 132 -19.05 0.36 -32.29
C GLU A 132 -20.21 1.12 -31.66
N TYR A 133 -20.51 0.85 -30.38
CA TYR A 133 -21.49 1.61 -29.61
C TYR A 133 -21.19 3.11 -29.60
N GLY A 134 -19.95 3.49 -29.31
CA GLY A 134 -19.54 4.90 -29.33
C GLY A 134 -19.71 5.56 -30.70
N LYS A 135 -19.33 4.86 -31.79
CA LYS A 135 -19.53 5.34 -33.17
C LYS A 135 -21.01 5.53 -33.53
N GLY A 136 -21.86 4.60 -33.07
CA GLY A 136 -23.30 4.62 -33.39
C GLY A 136 -24.12 5.61 -32.57
N THR A 137 -23.70 5.93 -31.33
CA THR A 137 -24.48 6.77 -30.41
C THR A 137 -23.86 8.14 -30.16
N GLY A 138 -22.57 8.32 -30.43
CA GLY A 138 -21.80 9.50 -30.06
C GLY A 138 -21.35 9.50 -28.57
N ALA A 139 -21.62 8.43 -27.82
CA ALA A 139 -21.15 8.31 -26.44
C ALA A 139 -19.62 8.20 -26.38
N LYS A 140 -19.01 8.83 -25.37
CA LYS A 140 -17.58 8.72 -25.07
C LYS A 140 -17.30 7.31 -24.56
N VAL A 141 -16.35 6.60 -25.18
CA VAL A 141 -15.97 5.23 -24.84
C VAL A 141 -14.51 5.20 -24.42
N LEU A 142 -14.23 4.68 -23.22
CA LEU A 142 -12.92 4.58 -22.63
C LEU A 142 -12.55 3.10 -22.47
N VAL A 143 -11.61 2.60 -23.27
CA VAL A 143 -11.19 1.19 -23.24
C VAL A 143 -9.82 1.08 -22.60
N TYR A 144 -9.75 0.48 -21.41
CA TYR A 144 -8.52 0.25 -20.68
C TYR A 144 -8.05 -1.20 -20.79
N ARG A 145 -6.85 -1.43 -21.31
CA ARG A 145 -6.19 -2.74 -21.35
C ARG A 145 -5.29 -2.90 -20.13
N PHE A 146 -5.82 -3.45 -19.05
CA PHE A 146 -5.08 -3.61 -17.81
C PHE A 146 -3.99 -4.68 -17.91
N PRO A 147 -2.80 -4.42 -17.31
CA PRO A 147 -1.79 -5.43 -17.03
C PRO A 147 -2.21 -6.28 -15.81
N ASN A 148 -1.23 -6.91 -15.13
CA ASN A 148 -1.52 -7.68 -13.91
C ASN A 148 -1.89 -6.75 -12.75
N LEU A 149 -3.13 -6.85 -12.29
CA LEU A 149 -3.63 -6.07 -11.18
C LEU A 149 -3.30 -6.73 -9.83
N TYR A 150 -2.97 -5.92 -8.83
CA TYR A 150 -2.74 -6.36 -7.46
C TYR A 150 -3.15 -5.29 -6.45
N GLY A 151 -3.35 -5.69 -5.19
CA GLY A 151 -3.73 -4.80 -4.10
C GLY A 151 -4.66 -5.47 -3.09
N LYS A 152 -5.11 -4.70 -2.12
CA LYS A 152 -6.05 -5.15 -1.09
C LYS A 152 -7.34 -5.71 -1.70
N TRP A 153 -7.92 -6.74 -1.06
CA TRP A 153 -9.17 -7.43 -1.46
C TRP A 153 -9.10 -8.22 -2.78
N CYS A 154 -7.93 -8.35 -3.38
CA CYS A 154 -7.75 -9.27 -4.49
C CYS A 154 -7.85 -10.72 -3.97
N ARG A 155 -8.63 -11.56 -4.63
CA ARG A 155 -8.84 -12.95 -4.21
C ARG A 155 -7.56 -13.78 -4.43
N PRO A 156 -6.95 -14.35 -3.37
CA PRO A 156 -5.79 -15.21 -3.50
C PRO A 156 -6.18 -16.55 -4.16
N ASN A 157 -5.20 -17.26 -4.70
CA ASN A 157 -5.37 -18.55 -5.38
C ASN A 157 -6.42 -18.51 -6.51
N TYR A 158 -6.56 -17.36 -7.13
CA TYR A 158 -7.51 -17.16 -8.23
C TYR A 158 -6.81 -16.63 -9.50
N ASN A 159 -6.52 -15.36 -9.61
CA ASN A 159 -6.03 -14.76 -10.86
C ASN A 159 -4.80 -13.86 -10.71
N SER A 160 -4.29 -13.68 -9.51
CA SER A 160 -3.13 -12.84 -9.22
C SER A 160 -2.06 -13.64 -8.49
N ALA A 161 -0.88 -13.75 -9.09
CA ALA A 161 0.29 -14.33 -8.44
C ALA A 161 0.67 -13.52 -7.18
N VAL A 162 0.66 -12.19 -7.27
CA VAL A 162 0.96 -11.29 -6.13
C VAL A 162 0.01 -11.53 -4.96
N ALA A 163 -1.31 -11.58 -5.22
CA ALA A 163 -2.29 -11.85 -4.17
C ALA A 163 -2.08 -13.24 -3.53
N THR A 164 -1.76 -14.23 -4.33
CA THR A 164 -1.48 -15.60 -3.88
C THR A 164 -0.22 -15.64 -3.01
N PHE A 165 0.87 -15.00 -3.45
CA PHE A 165 2.13 -14.96 -2.68
C PHE A 165 1.95 -14.17 -1.37
N CYS A 166 1.31 -13.01 -1.42
CA CYS A 166 1.02 -12.22 -0.22
C CYS A 166 0.22 -13.04 0.81
N ASN A 167 -0.89 -13.65 0.36
CA ASN A 167 -1.72 -14.48 1.25
C ASN A 167 -0.94 -15.68 1.82
N ASN A 168 -0.23 -16.40 0.96
CA ASN A 168 0.40 -17.64 1.40
C ASN A 168 1.57 -17.35 2.35
N ILE A 169 2.43 -16.38 2.05
CA ILE A 169 3.54 -16.00 2.95
C ILE A 169 3.00 -15.42 4.27
N ALA A 170 1.98 -14.56 4.23
CA ALA A 170 1.36 -14.02 5.44
C ALA A 170 0.77 -15.10 6.36
N ASN A 171 0.29 -16.21 5.78
CA ASN A 171 -0.33 -17.32 6.50
C ASN A 171 0.60 -18.55 6.67
N ASP A 172 1.91 -18.42 6.44
CA ASP A 172 2.90 -19.51 6.50
C ASP A 172 2.56 -20.72 5.60
N LEU A 173 1.88 -20.46 4.49
CA LEU A 173 1.54 -21.46 3.49
C LEU A 173 2.62 -21.55 2.41
N PRO A 174 2.83 -22.72 1.80
CA PRO A 174 3.82 -22.87 0.76
C PRO A 174 3.47 -22.06 -0.49
N ILE A 175 4.49 -21.56 -1.17
CA ILE A 175 4.39 -20.95 -2.49
C ILE A 175 5.17 -21.78 -3.52
N THR A 176 4.76 -21.70 -4.78
CA THR A 176 5.49 -22.31 -5.89
C THR A 176 5.81 -21.23 -6.91
N VAL A 177 7.09 -21.09 -7.23
CA VAL A 177 7.60 -20.20 -8.28
C VAL A 177 8.33 -21.08 -9.29
N ASN A 178 7.72 -21.30 -10.44
CA ASN A 178 8.30 -22.19 -11.46
C ASN A 178 9.55 -21.58 -12.11
N ASP A 179 9.50 -20.29 -12.40
CA ASP A 179 10.63 -19.53 -12.95
C ASP A 179 10.66 -18.14 -12.29
N PRO A 180 11.62 -17.90 -11.38
CA PRO A 180 11.73 -16.63 -10.67
C PRO A 180 12.14 -15.45 -11.57
N SER A 181 12.66 -15.71 -12.77
CA SER A 181 13.09 -14.66 -13.72
C SER A 181 11.94 -14.06 -14.54
N VAL A 182 10.74 -14.64 -14.47
CA VAL A 182 9.59 -14.11 -15.20
C VAL A 182 9.20 -12.73 -14.67
N GLU A 183 9.36 -11.72 -15.53
CA GLU A 183 8.95 -10.34 -15.25
C GLU A 183 7.45 -10.14 -15.49
N LEU A 184 6.79 -9.48 -14.57
CA LEU A 184 5.41 -9.06 -14.67
C LEU A 184 5.33 -7.52 -14.75
N GLU A 185 4.47 -7.01 -15.62
CA GLU A 185 3.97 -5.65 -15.53
C GLU A 185 2.80 -5.62 -14.56
N LEU A 186 2.88 -4.77 -13.56
CA LEU A 186 2.03 -4.73 -12.37
C LEU A 186 1.38 -3.36 -12.22
N LEU A 187 0.07 -3.34 -12.08
CA LEU A 187 -0.72 -2.13 -11.80
C LEU A 187 -1.36 -2.26 -10.43
N TYR A 188 -1.01 -1.35 -9.53
CA TYR A 188 -1.57 -1.30 -8.19
C TYR A 188 -3.00 -0.77 -8.20
N ILE A 189 -3.85 -1.36 -7.38
CA ILE A 189 -5.30 -1.07 -7.42
C ILE A 189 -5.64 0.39 -7.14
N ASP A 190 -4.94 1.05 -6.22
CA ASP A 190 -5.26 2.43 -5.88
C ASP A 190 -4.76 3.41 -6.97
N ASP A 191 -3.66 3.10 -7.68
CA ASP A 191 -3.23 3.87 -8.86
C ASP A 191 -4.26 3.75 -10.00
N LEU A 192 -4.87 2.57 -10.16
CA LEU A 192 -5.95 2.36 -11.12
C LEU A 192 -7.21 3.14 -10.73
N VAL A 193 -7.59 3.10 -9.45
CA VAL A 193 -8.77 3.85 -8.96
C VAL A 193 -8.58 5.36 -9.16
N GLU A 194 -7.36 5.88 -8.95
CA GLU A 194 -7.03 7.28 -9.23
C GLU A 194 -7.24 7.62 -10.71
N GLU A 195 -6.75 6.78 -11.63
CA GLU A 195 -6.97 6.96 -13.07
C GLU A 195 -8.47 6.91 -13.43
N MET A 196 -9.25 6.03 -12.78
CA MET A 196 -10.70 5.98 -12.97
C MET A 196 -11.39 7.27 -12.51
N ILE A 197 -10.89 7.92 -11.46
CA ILE A 197 -11.39 9.21 -11.00
C ILE A 197 -11.00 10.32 -11.97
N HIS A 198 -9.80 10.28 -12.55
CA HIS A 198 -9.41 11.18 -13.64
C HIS A 198 -10.38 11.03 -14.83
N ALA A 199 -10.77 9.81 -15.18
CA ALA A 199 -11.75 9.57 -16.23
C ALA A 199 -13.13 10.19 -15.94
N LEU A 200 -13.58 10.24 -14.68
CA LEU A 200 -14.81 10.95 -14.28
C LEU A 200 -14.72 12.46 -14.50
N LYS A 201 -13.51 13.02 -14.39
CA LYS A 201 -13.25 14.45 -14.62
C LYS A 201 -13.00 14.77 -16.10
N GLY A 202 -12.88 13.75 -16.95
CA GLY A 202 -12.49 13.94 -18.36
C GLY A 202 -10.99 14.19 -18.54
N GLU A 203 -10.18 13.75 -17.60
CA GLU A 203 -8.72 13.89 -17.52
C GLU A 203 -8.01 12.55 -17.72
N GLU A 204 -8.67 11.57 -18.34
CA GLU A 204 -8.11 10.24 -18.60
C GLU A 204 -6.89 10.28 -19.53
N HIS A 205 -5.97 9.34 -19.34
CA HIS A 205 -4.77 9.20 -20.16
C HIS A 205 -5.04 8.29 -21.36
N HIS A 206 -4.81 8.81 -22.56
CA HIS A 206 -4.99 8.10 -23.83
C HIS A 206 -3.70 7.52 -24.39
N CYS A 207 -3.82 6.41 -25.10
CA CYS A 207 -2.69 5.74 -25.78
C CYS A 207 -3.12 4.96 -27.02
N GLU A 208 -2.11 4.53 -27.80
CA GLU A 208 -2.19 3.40 -28.73
C GLU A 208 -1.37 2.22 -28.17
N PHE A 209 -1.57 1.03 -28.75
CA PHE A 209 -0.80 -0.17 -28.41
C PHE A 209 -0.05 -0.68 -29.65
N GLU A 210 1.25 -0.91 -29.50
CA GLU A 210 2.02 -1.72 -30.42
C GLU A 210 2.34 -3.07 -29.73
N GLY A 211 1.56 -4.09 -30.07
CA GLY A 211 1.58 -5.34 -29.31
C GLY A 211 1.13 -5.16 -27.86
N LEU A 212 2.06 -5.24 -26.91
CA LEU A 212 1.84 -4.99 -25.47
C LEU A 212 2.39 -3.62 -25.03
N GLU A 213 3.17 -2.96 -25.88
CA GLU A 213 3.76 -1.68 -25.57
C GLU A 213 2.70 -0.57 -25.59
N VAL A 214 2.70 0.26 -24.54
CA VAL A 214 1.83 1.43 -24.41
C VAL A 214 2.53 2.62 -25.07
N LEU A 215 1.89 3.22 -26.06
CA LEU A 215 2.35 4.43 -26.74
C LEU A 215 1.42 5.60 -26.37
N PRO A 216 1.79 6.47 -25.40
CA PRO A 216 0.96 7.59 -24.98
C PRO A 216 0.64 8.51 -26.16
N SER A 217 -0.63 8.89 -26.31
CA SER A 217 -1.12 9.73 -27.41
C SER A 217 -2.44 10.39 -27.01
N ALA A 218 -2.51 11.70 -27.09
CA ALA A 218 -3.75 12.42 -26.72
C ALA A 218 -4.98 12.03 -27.59
N GLU A 219 -4.73 11.60 -28.84
CA GLU A 219 -5.77 11.13 -29.78
C GLU A 219 -5.85 9.58 -29.80
N GLY A 220 -5.22 8.93 -28.81
CA GLY A 220 -5.16 7.46 -28.75
C GLY A 220 -6.53 6.84 -28.57
N LYS A 221 -6.72 5.68 -29.22
CA LYS A 221 -7.98 4.90 -29.20
C LYS A 221 -8.27 4.27 -27.86
N TYR A 222 -7.21 3.98 -27.10
CA TYR A 222 -7.27 3.30 -25.81
C TYR A 222 -6.91 4.26 -24.68
N CYS A 223 -7.20 3.81 -23.45
CA CYS A 223 -6.75 4.49 -22.24
C CYS A 223 -5.80 3.59 -21.45
N TYR A 224 -4.95 4.20 -20.63
CA TYR A 224 -3.99 3.50 -19.79
C TYR A 224 -3.79 4.19 -18.45
N CYS A 225 -3.31 3.45 -17.45
CA CYS A 225 -2.84 4.03 -16.20
C CYS A 225 -1.34 4.33 -16.33
N PRO A 226 -0.87 5.58 -16.12
CA PRO A 226 0.53 5.95 -16.34
C PRO A 226 1.48 5.36 -15.31
N ILE A 227 0.97 4.90 -14.15
CA ILE A 227 1.78 4.33 -13.08
C ILE A 227 1.69 2.81 -13.11
N THR A 228 2.72 2.16 -13.65
CA THR A 228 2.91 0.70 -13.57
C THR A 228 4.31 0.39 -13.05
N HIS A 229 4.51 -0.82 -12.56
CA HIS A 229 5.79 -1.31 -12.07
C HIS A 229 6.14 -2.63 -12.75
N LYS A 230 7.42 -2.85 -13.01
CA LYS A 230 7.94 -4.13 -13.47
C LYS A 230 8.71 -4.80 -12.34
N ALA A 231 8.44 -6.06 -12.11
CA ALA A 231 9.17 -6.88 -11.15
C ALA A 231 9.13 -8.34 -11.56
N THR A 232 10.20 -9.05 -11.28
CA THR A 232 10.25 -10.51 -11.46
C THR A 232 9.53 -11.22 -10.32
N LEU A 233 9.11 -12.47 -10.57
CA LEU A 233 8.49 -13.29 -9.53
C LEU A 233 9.45 -13.51 -8.34
N GLY A 234 10.75 -13.63 -8.60
CA GLY A 234 11.79 -13.73 -7.57
C GLY A 234 11.87 -12.48 -6.69
N GLU A 235 11.97 -11.30 -7.30
CA GLU A 235 12.00 -10.01 -6.57
C GLU A 235 10.76 -9.81 -5.69
N ILE A 236 9.57 -10.17 -6.19
CA ILE A 236 8.33 -10.09 -5.41
C ILE A 236 8.42 -10.98 -4.18
N VAL A 237 8.85 -12.23 -4.34
CA VAL A 237 8.95 -13.20 -3.23
C VAL A 237 9.99 -12.77 -2.21
N ASP A 238 11.16 -12.30 -2.64
CA ASP A 238 12.23 -11.81 -1.76
C ASP A 238 11.77 -10.63 -0.90
N LEU A 239 11.03 -9.68 -1.51
CA LEU A 239 10.44 -8.57 -0.77
C LEU A 239 9.42 -9.05 0.27
N LEU A 240 8.53 -9.99 -0.12
CA LEU A 240 7.51 -10.51 0.79
C LEU A 240 8.10 -11.25 1.99
N HIS A 241 9.19 -12.01 1.81
CA HIS A 241 9.89 -12.64 2.92
C HIS A 241 10.53 -11.61 3.86
N LYS A 242 11.16 -10.56 3.33
CA LYS A 242 11.68 -9.44 4.15
C LYS A 242 10.56 -8.78 4.96
N PHE A 243 9.38 -8.60 4.37
CA PHE A 243 8.22 -8.04 5.07
C PHE A 243 7.71 -8.95 6.19
N ALA A 244 7.65 -10.26 5.92
CA ALA A 244 7.21 -11.25 6.91
C ALA A 244 8.18 -11.39 8.10
N ASP A 245 9.46 -11.09 7.91
CA ASP A 245 10.48 -11.16 8.96
C ASP A 245 10.56 -9.90 9.85
N MET A 246 9.84 -8.82 9.50
CA MET A 246 9.85 -7.57 10.27
C MET A 246 9.57 -7.77 11.78
N PRO A 247 8.58 -8.56 12.23
CA PRO A 247 8.34 -8.76 13.66
C PRO A 247 9.49 -9.43 14.41
N LYS A 248 10.33 -10.21 13.72
CA LYS A 248 11.49 -10.89 14.31
C LYS A 248 12.74 -10.02 14.32
N THR A 249 12.94 -9.25 13.26
CA THR A 249 14.13 -8.42 13.05
C THR A 249 13.96 -7.00 13.57
N LEU A 250 12.73 -6.58 13.80
CA LEU A 250 12.29 -5.19 14.06
C LEU A 250 12.68 -4.21 12.93
N MET A 251 13.19 -4.72 11.81
CA MET A 251 13.66 -3.92 10.67
C MET A 251 12.48 -3.36 9.88
N ILE A 252 12.32 -2.04 9.88
CA ILE A 252 11.34 -1.37 9.02
C ILE A 252 11.74 -1.60 7.55
N PRO A 253 10.85 -2.13 6.70
CA PRO A 253 11.15 -2.34 5.29
C PRO A 253 11.47 -1.03 4.56
N GLU A 254 12.34 -1.11 3.55
CA GLU A 254 12.59 0.00 2.65
C GLU A 254 11.40 0.19 1.69
N ILE A 255 10.58 1.19 1.99
CA ILE A 255 9.33 1.48 1.28
C ILE A 255 9.28 2.96 0.88
N PRO A 256 10.17 3.45 0.00
CA PRO A 256 10.13 4.84 -0.45
C PRO A 256 8.75 5.22 -0.97
N ALA A 257 8.41 6.50 -0.86
CA ALA A 257 7.19 7.03 -1.45
C ALA A 257 7.13 6.66 -2.95
N ASP A 258 5.95 6.28 -3.43
CA ASP A 258 5.68 5.92 -4.83
C ASP A 258 6.41 4.65 -5.35
N SER A 259 7.13 3.93 -4.50
CA SER A 259 7.83 2.70 -4.88
C SER A 259 6.87 1.50 -5.00
N PHE A 260 7.29 0.52 -5.82
CA PHE A 260 6.67 -0.80 -5.87
C PHE A 260 6.64 -1.48 -4.48
N ALA A 261 7.75 -1.39 -3.74
CA ALA A 261 7.90 -1.99 -2.42
C ALA A 261 6.84 -1.47 -1.43
N LYS A 262 6.54 -0.15 -1.42
CA LYS A 262 5.49 0.44 -0.58
C LYS A 262 4.10 -0.13 -0.91
N ARG A 263 3.76 -0.21 -2.19
CA ARG A 263 2.49 -0.75 -2.67
C ARG A 263 2.35 -2.24 -2.37
N LEU A 264 3.44 -2.98 -2.56
CA LEU A 264 3.49 -4.41 -2.25
C LEU A 264 3.38 -4.67 -0.75
N TYR A 265 4.04 -3.86 0.09
CA TYR A 265 3.94 -3.98 1.55
C TYR A 265 2.51 -3.71 2.04
N SER A 266 1.87 -2.66 1.55
CA SER A 266 0.45 -2.39 1.86
C SER A 266 -0.46 -3.55 1.43
N THR A 267 -0.18 -4.15 0.28
CA THR A 267 -0.89 -5.34 -0.20
C THR A 267 -0.66 -6.52 0.74
N PHE A 268 0.60 -6.81 1.09
CA PHE A 268 0.96 -7.90 2.02
C PHE A 268 0.26 -7.77 3.37
N LEU A 269 0.29 -6.58 3.97
CA LEU A 269 -0.38 -6.33 5.26
C LEU A 269 -1.89 -6.56 5.21
N SER A 270 -2.53 -6.35 4.05
CA SER A 270 -3.97 -6.61 3.88
C SER A 270 -4.36 -8.10 3.93
N TYR A 271 -3.38 -9.00 3.83
CA TYR A 271 -3.55 -10.46 3.97
C TYR A 271 -3.06 -10.99 5.32
N LEU A 272 -2.51 -10.11 6.18
CA LEU A 272 -1.97 -10.54 7.47
C LEU A 272 -3.10 -11.08 8.36
N PRO A 273 -2.96 -12.31 8.93
CA PRO A 273 -3.90 -12.83 9.91
C PRO A 273 -4.00 -11.91 11.14
N LYS A 274 -5.17 -11.84 11.76
CA LYS A 274 -5.41 -10.98 12.93
C LYS A 274 -4.44 -11.26 14.08
N GLU A 275 -4.07 -12.52 14.24
CA GLU A 275 -3.18 -13.02 15.29
C GLU A 275 -1.73 -12.55 15.08
N LYS A 276 -1.35 -12.24 13.82
CA LYS A 276 -0.02 -11.70 13.47
C LYS A 276 0.04 -10.17 13.44
N ALA A 277 -1.09 -9.49 13.64
CA ALA A 277 -1.14 -8.03 13.73
C ALA A 277 -0.60 -7.50 15.08
N ILE A 278 -0.41 -8.39 16.06
CA ILE A 278 0.21 -8.11 17.36
C ILE A 278 1.35 -9.07 17.58
N PHE A 279 2.47 -8.57 18.11
CA PHE A 279 3.61 -9.38 18.52
C PHE A 279 4.30 -8.75 19.73
N ASP A 280 4.92 -9.57 20.55
CA ASP A 280 5.60 -9.12 21.76
C ASP A 280 6.99 -8.60 21.43
N LEU A 281 7.36 -7.47 22.04
CA LEU A 281 8.72 -6.96 22.01
C LEU A 281 9.50 -7.53 23.21
N LYS A 282 10.78 -7.85 22.99
CA LYS A 282 11.65 -8.33 24.05
C LYS A 282 12.00 -7.21 25.02
N MET A 283 11.46 -7.28 26.21
CA MET A 283 11.81 -6.38 27.30
C MET A 283 13.04 -6.93 28.07
N ASN A 284 14.12 -6.17 28.12
CA ASN A 284 15.26 -6.45 28.99
C ASN A 284 15.00 -5.73 30.33
N VAL A 285 14.61 -6.50 31.35
CA VAL A 285 14.18 -5.98 32.66
C VAL A 285 15.21 -6.32 33.74
N ASP A 286 15.58 -5.33 34.56
CA ASP A 286 16.41 -5.49 35.78
C ASP A 286 15.87 -4.59 36.91
N GLN A 287 16.57 -4.54 38.05
CA GLN A 287 16.19 -3.71 39.20
C GLN A 287 16.16 -2.19 38.90
N ARG A 288 16.82 -1.76 37.85
CA ARG A 288 16.88 -0.34 37.43
C ARG A 288 15.69 0.07 36.55
N GLY A 289 14.92 -0.91 36.03
CA GLY A 289 13.80 -0.70 35.14
C GLY A 289 13.84 -1.61 33.91
N SER A 290 13.58 -1.08 32.72
CA SER A 290 13.59 -1.89 31.49
C SER A 290 14.19 -1.12 30.32
N PHE A 291 14.64 -1.89 29.33
CA PHE A 291 15.06 -1.40 28.01
C PHE A 291 14.44 -2.31 26.93
N THR A 292 13.79 -1.69 25.93
CA THR A 292 13.07 -2.41 24.88
C THR A 292 13.34 -1.76 23.53
N GLU A 293 13.86 -2.55 22.61
CA GLU A 293 14.01 -2.14 21.21
C GLU A 293 12.63 -2.16 20.54
N LEU A 294 12.29 -1.09 19.82
CA LEU A 294 10.99 -0.95 19.17
C LEU A 294 11.08 -1.24 17.67
N VAL A 295 12.01 -0.59 17.00
CA VAL A 295 12.24 -0.73 15.55
C VAL A 295 13.68 -0.43 15.18
N HIS A 296 14.13 -1.07 14.10
CA HIS A 296 15.41 -0.82 13.44
C HIS A 296 15.16 -0.17 12.07
N THR A 297 16.06 0.69 11.62
CA THR A 297 16.00 1.32 10.30
C THR A 297 17.12 0.81 9.39
N LEU A 298 16.91 0.82 8.07
CA LEU A 298 17.88 0.30 7.11
C LEU A 298 19.22 1.07 7.06
N ASN A 299 19.21 2.32 7.51
CA ASN A 299 20.43 3.11 7.71
C ASN A 299 21.09 2.84 9.08
N CYS A 300 20.87 1.64 9.62
CA CYS A 300 21.43 1.13 10.88
C CYS A 300 20.98 1.87 12.15
N GLY A 301 19.88 2.65 12.09
CA GLY A 301 19.33 3.29 13.28
C GLY A 301 18.50 2.33 14.13
N GLN A 302 18.45 2.59 15.44
CA GLN A 302 17.64 1.88 16.42
C GLN A 302 16.80 2.86 17.22
N VAL A 303 15.48 2.60 17.30
CA VAL A 303 14.58 3.28 18.23
C VAL A 303 14.25 2.34 19.36
N SER A 304 14.36 2.82 20.59
CA SER A 304 14.11 2.04 21.80
C SER A 304 13.38 2.86 22.86
N ILE A 305 12.83 2.17 23.84
CA ILE A 305 12.25 2.79 25.04
C ILE A 305 13.01 2.33 26.26
N ASN A 306 13.35 3.29 27.12
CA ASN A 306 14.00 3.05 28.40
C ASN A 306 13.08 3.51 29.52
N ILE A 307 12.84 2.63 30.50
CA ILE A 307 12.10 2.93 31.71
C ILE A 307 13.10 2.85 32.87
N SER A 308 13.29 3.97 33.59
CA SER A 308 14.15 4.04 34.76
C SER A 308 13.31 4.17 36.03
N LYS A 309 13.55 3.31 37.01
CA LYS A 309 12.91 3.38 38.33
C LYS A 309 13.28 4.65 39.09
N PRO A 310 12.51 5.05 40.12
CA PRO A 310 12.82 6.21 40.94
C PRO A 310 14.27 6.25 41.44
N GLY A 311 14.93 7.39 41.32
CA GLY A 311 16.32 7.62 41.76
C GLY A 311 17.40 6.90 40.96
N ILE A 312 17.08 6.19 39.89
CA ILE A 312 18.05 5.43 39.12
C ILE A 312 18.79 6.31 38.12
N THR A 313 20.10 6.12 38.06
CA THR A 313 20.99 6.65 37.02
C THR A 313 21.34 5.53 36.02
N LYS A 314 21.26 5.83 34.73
CA LYS A 314 21.68 4.96 33.62
C LYS A 314 22.61 5.74 32.68
N GLY A 315 23.46 5.02 31.92
CA GLY A 315 24.47 5.60 31.04
C GLY A 315 25.84 5.47 31.71
N GLU A 316 26.52 6.57 32.01
CA GLU A 316 27.89 6.60 32.53
C GLU A 316 28.89 6.08 31.52
N HIS A 317 28.76 6.51 30.26
CA HIS A 317 29.62 6.10 29.18
C HIS A 317 29.65 7.14 28.05
N TRP A 318 30.63 6.99 27.16
CA TRP A 318 30.79 7.81 25.96
C TRP A 318 31.01 6.97 24.70
N HIS A 319 30.95 7.61 23.54
CA HIS A 319 31.06 6.98 22.22
C HIS A 319 32.03 7.74 21.32
N HIS A 320 32.65 7.05 20.36
CA HIS A 320 33.48 7.69 19.33
C HIS A 320 32.65 8.24 18.17
N THR A 321 31.82 7.41 17.55
CA THR A 321 31.04 7.75 16.35
C THR A 321 29.55 7.55 16.56
N LYS A 322 29.19 6.66 17.46
CA LYS A 322 27.81 6.45 17.87
C LYS A 322 27.30 7.71 18.55
N TRP A 323 26.11 8.16 18.16
CA TRP A 323 25.41 9.23 18.84
C TRP A 323 24.00 8.79 19.20
N GLU A 324 23.48 9.33 20.25
CA GLU A 324 22.17 9.01 20.76
C GLU A 324 21.34 10.27 20.95
N GLN A 325 20.03 10.11 20.94
CA GLN A 325 19.06 11.18 21.15
C GLN A 325 18.05 10.69 22.18
N PHE A 326 17.96 11.41 23.31
CA PHE A 326 17.05 11.08 24.40
C PHE A 326 15.87 12.04 24.42
N ILE A 327 14.66 11.49 24.50
CA ILE A 327 13.40 12.23 24.53
C ILE A 327 12.59 11.70 25.71
N VAL A 328 12.54 12.45 26.80
CA VAL A 328 11.71 12.11 27.96
C VAL A 328 10.25 12.38 27.63
N VAL A 329 9.39 11.37 27.76
CA VAL A 329 7.96 11.44 27.42
C VAL A 329 7.05 11.30 28.64
N SER A 330 7.59 10.84 29.79
CA SER A 330 6.88 10.78 31.08
C SER A 330 7.89 10.81 32.23
N GLY A 331 7.50 11.40 33.34
CA GLY A 331 8.35 11.58 34.51
C GLY A 331 9.24 12.81 34.45
N HIS A 332 10.16 12.93 35.40
CA HIS A 332 11.06 14.07 35.59
C HIS A 332 12.50 13.58 35.75
N GLY A 333 13.40 14.05 34.91
CA GLY A 333 14.77 13.56 34.85
C GLY A 333 15.81 14.65 34.63
N LEU A 334 17.08 14.25 34.83
CA LEU A 334 18.25 15.05 34.53
C LEU A 334 19.16 14.27 33.58
N ILE A 335 19.49 14.90 32.46
CA ILE A 335 20.52 14.40 31.54
C ILE A 335 21.78 15.20 31.75
N GLN A 336 22.90 14.54 31.97
CA GLN A 336 24.19 15.18 32.18
C GLN A 336 25.16 14.74 31.05
N LEU A 337 25.98 15.70 30.59
CA LEU A 337 27.04 15.46 29.63
C LEU A 337 28.33 16.12 30.12
N ARG A 338 29.43 15.39 30.07
CA ARG A 338 30.79 15.91 30.32
C ARG A 338 31.70 15.55 29.15
N LYS A 339 32.37 16.57 28.59
CA LYS A 339 33.34 16.30 27.52
C LYS A 339 34.52 15.47 28.06
N GLU A 340 34.91 14.44 27.33
CA GLU A 340 36.07 13.61 27.72
C GLU A 340 37.33 14.46 27.94
N GLY A 341 38.02 14.23 29.06
CA GLY A 341 39.21 14.97 29.46
C GLY A 341 38.94 16.34 30.05
N THR A 342 37.70 16.67 30.43
CA THR A 342 37.34 17.94 31.13
C THR A 342 36.46 17.66 32.33
N ASP A 343 36.33 18.66 33.23
CA ASP A 343 35.54 18.57 34.46
C ASP A 343 34.18 19.29 34.35
N GLU A 344 33.94 20.02 33.26
CA GLU A 344 32.68 20.75 33.06
C GLU A 344 31.52 19.83 32.76
N VAL A 345 30.49 19.86 33.59
CA VAL A 345 29.26 19.06 33.40
C VAL A 345 28.13 19.95 32.92
N LEU A 346 27.57 19.62 31.76
CA LEU A 346 26.37 20.21 31.21
C LEU A 346 25.15 19.49 31.79
N ASN A 347 24.18 20.23 32.30
CA ASN A 347 22.97 19.69 32.94
C ASN A 347 21.73 20.11 32.16
N TYR A 348 20.91 19.12 31.76
CA TYR A 348 19.65 19.33 31.09
C TYR A 348 18.52 18.66 31.88
N GLU A 349 17.76 19.49 32.59
CA GLU A 349 16.54 19.03 33.29
C GLU A 349 15.41 18.88 32.27
N VAL A 350 14.75 17.72 32.27
CA VAL A 350 13.79 17.29 31.26
C VAL A 350 12.57 16.65 31.91
N SER A 351 11.39 16.81 31.28
CA SER A 351 10.16 16.22 31.80
C SER A 351 9.19 15.85 30.67
N GLY A 352 8.23 14.97 30.98
CA GLY A 352 7.12 14.64 30.10
C GLY A 352 6.14 15.79 29.85
N ASP A 353 6.11 16.82 30.71
CA ASP A 353 5.26 18.00 30.56
C ASP A 353 5.72 18.93 29.43
N LYS A 354 7.02 18.94 29.17
CA LYS A 354 7.66 19.66 28.07
C LYS A 354 8.62 18.75 27.34
N ILE A 355 8.14 18.09 26.28
CA ILE A 355 8.96 17.15 25.52
C ILE A 355 10.08 17.88 24.78
N GLN A 356 11.30 17.54 25.14
CA GLN A 356 12.54 18.06 24.56
C GLN A 356 13.44 16.91 24.14
N SER A 357 14.24 17.16 23.11
CA SER A 357 15.25 16.21 22.64
C SER A 357 16.63 16.69 23.07
N VAL A 358 17.38 15.80 23.68
CA VAL A 358 18.80 16.03 24.04
C VAL A 358 19.66 15.07 23.23
N ILE A 359 20.65 15.60 22.53
CA ILE A 359 21.60 14.82 21.73
C ILE A 359 22.82 14.50 22.57
N MET A 360 23.13 13.20 22.70
CA MET A 360 24.37 12.71 23.32
C MET A 360 25.49 12.87 22.30
N LEU A 361 26.40 13.77 22.58
CA LEU A 361 27.48 14.14 21.67
C LEU A 361 28.61 13.10 21.67
N PRO A 362 29.13 12.67 20.53
CA PRO A 362 30.34 11.85 20.47
C PRO A 362 31.50 12.50 21.23
N GLY A 363 32.25 11.71 22.00
CA GLY A 363 33.31 12.22 22.85
C GLY A 363 32.86 12.91 24.14
N TYR A 364 31.56 12.79 24.49
CA TYR A 364 31.02 13.23 25.78
C TYR A 364 30.49 12.00 26.52
N THR A 365 30.98 11.83 27.78
CA THR A 365 30.33 10.90 28.68
C THR A 365 28.97 11.47 29.09
N HIS A 366 27.99 10.59 29.20
CA HIS A 366 26.62 11.01 29.50
C HIS A 366 25.91 10.03 30.41
N ASN A 367 24.89 10.54 31.09
CA ASN A 367 23.96 9.77 31.88
C ASN A 367 22.55 10.35 31.81
N ILE A 368 21.57 9.60 32.30
CA ILE A 368 20.22 10.05 32.58
C ILE A 368 19.80 9.59 33.98
N ILE A 369 19.31 10.51 34.79
CA ILE A 369 18.93 10.32 36.17
C ILE A 369 17.43 10.52 36.30
N ASN A 370 16.72 9.55 36.91
CA ASN A 370 15.33 9.77 37.34
C ASN A 370 15.33 10.59 38.65
N LEU A 371 14.81 11.81 38.61
CA LEU A 371 14.75 12.72 39.76
C LEU A 371 13.54 12.46 40.66
N SER A 372 12.58 11.64 40.26
CA SER A 372 11.41 11.30 41.06
C SER A 372 11.75 10.23 42.11
N ASP A 373 11.15 10.34 43.28
CA ASP A 373 11.19 9.31 44.34
C ASP A 373 10.08 8.25 44.18
N THR A 374 9.10 8.48 43.33
CA THR A 374 7.88 7.66 43.25
C THR A 374 7.49 7.22 41.85
N GLU A 375 7.90 7.97 40.83
CA GLU A 375 7.44 7.74 39.45
C GLU A 375 8.56 7.23 38.55
N ASP A 376 8.22 6.39 37.60
CA ASP A 376 9.14 5.94 36.57
C ASP A 376 9.44 7.06 35.57
N LEU A 377 10.68 7.13 35.10
CA LEU A 377 11.10 8.00 34.00
C LEU A 377 11.05 7.21 32.70
N VAL A 378 10.26 7.68 31.74
CA VAL A 378 10.11 7.02 30.42
C VAL A 378 10.79 7.87 29.35
N THR A 379 11.79 7.27 28.70
CA THR A 379 12.61 7.90 27.67
C THR A 379 12.53 7.14 26.37
N VAL A 380 12.15 7.82 25.28
CA VAL A 380 12.35 7.31 23.92
C VAL A 380 13.78 7.66 23.50
N MET A 381 14.45 6.69 22.93
CA MET A 381 15.85 6.82 22.52
C MET A 381 15.99 6.49 21.05
N TYR A 382 16.74 7.30 20.32
CA TYR A 382 17.24 6.97 18.98
C TYR A 382 18.76 6.81 19.05
N CYS A 383 19.26 5.82 18.33
CA CYS A 383 20.68 5.62 18.11
C CYS A 383 20.96 5.46 16.62
N ASN A 384 22.05 6.02 16.10
CA ASN A 384 22.42 5.93 14.70
C ASN A 384 22.94 4.56 14.26
N GLU A 385 23.08 3.63 15.18
CA GLU A 385 23.49 2.25 14.90
C GLU A 385 22.78 1.25 15.81
N ILE A 386 22.61 0.02 15.30
CA ILE A 386 22.06 -1.10 16.07
C ILE A 386 23.15 -1.60 17.02
N PHE A 387 22.77 -1.90 18.27
CA PHE A 387 23.72 -2.40 19.27
C PHE A 387 24.31 -3.76 18.86
N ASP A 388 25.65 -3.82 18.72
CA ASP A 388 26.41 -5.06 18.53
C ASP A 388 27.24 -5.34 19.78
N PRO A 389 26.94 -6.42 20.55
CA PRO A 389 27.71 -6.77 21.75
C PRO A 389 29.17 -7.15 21.47
N ASN A 390 29.51 -7.52 20.21
CA ASN A 390 30.85 -7.87 19.83
C ASN A 390 31.72 -6.67 19.44
N SER A 391 31.10 -5.54 19.12
CA SER A 391 31.77 -4.30 18.70
C SER A 391 30.98 -3.09 19.20
N PRO A 392 30.76 -2.96 20.53
CA PRO A 392 30.03 -1.82 21.06
C PRO A 392 30.92 -0.60 21.06
N ASP A 393 30.57 0.46 20.36
CA ASP A 393 31.21 1.78 20.51
C ASP A 393 30.70 2.44 21.79
N THR A 394 31.05 1.86 22.95
CA THR A 394 30.54 2.28 24.26
C THR A 394 31.63 2.07 25.30
N TYR A 395 32.06 3.18 25.93
CA TYR A 395 33.18 3.21 26.86
C TYR A 395 32.72 3.76 28.20
N PHE A 396 32.79 2.95 29.24
CA PHE A 396 32.37 3.35 30.59
C PHE A 396 33.27 4.46 31.14
N ASP A 397 32.67 5.58 31.53
CA ASP A 397 33.33 6.66 32.24
C ASP A 397 32.25 7.48 33.01
N PRO A 398 32.29 7.58 34.35
CA PRO A 398 31.30 8.33 35.10
C PRO A 398 31.30 9.81 34.75
N VAL A 399 30.10 10.43 34.66
CA VAL A 399 29.97 11.86 34.39
C VAL A 399 30.57 12.66 35.56
N GLU A 400 30.29 12.25 36.79
CA GLU A 400 30.90 12.84 37.97
C GLU A 400 32.16 12.04 38.35
N GLN A 401 33.34 12.65 38.20
CA GLN A 401 34.59 12.07 38.65
C GLN A 401 34.69 12.23 40.18
N LYS A 402 34.83 11.12 40.89
CA LYS A 402 35.04 11.11 42.34
C LYS A 402 36.48 11.50 42.72
#